data_b31dd97d1ad46e018bd0423a21bf7f21
#
_entry.id   b31dd97d1ad46e018bd0423a21bf7f21
#
_cell.length_a   1.000
_cell.length_b   1.000
_cell.length_c   1.000
_cell.angle_alpha   90.00
_cell.angle_beta   90.00
_cell.angle_gamma   90.00
#
_symmetry.space_group_name_H-M   'P 1'
#
loop_
_entity.id
_entity.type
_entity.pdbx_description
1 polymer ?
#
loop_
_entity_poly.entity_id
_entity_poly.type
_entity_poly.pdbx_seq_one_letter_code
_entity_poly.pdbx_strand_id
1 'polypeptide(L)'
;VKVLHIIKSLGRGGAEMLLPETLALHHTHHIEFHYIYFLPWKNQMVAAIEANGGNVVCLPAKNNIQLLAKAPAIAKYIQQHNIDIVHCHLPWAGVVGRIAGRLAKVPVIYTEHNKWERYHKATYWLNKITFRWQQLVVAVSDDVASSIQKHYKASTPAIRTILNGVNTQKFTRKGVTPANIQLPNDALVIGTVSVFRTQKRLDVWLSVAAALRQIHPHTFFIIVGDGPLREMIHAKAAALGLKDAVHFAGLQEEVRPYFALMDVFMMASEFEGLPIALLEAMSMGCIPVCTNAGGIGEVVRHQQEGLIVPVDQPLELVTALDTLIQSWDNNACKLSKAARARVEDKFSLTAMVKALEDVYEEVCK
;
A
#
# COMPACT_ATOMS: atom_id res chain seq x y z
N VAL A 1 -14.49 -21.32 -9.52
CA VAL A 1 -15.04 -20.12 -8.84
C VAL A 1 -14.70 -18.89 -9.64
N LYS A 2 -15.66 -17.99 -9.85
CA LYS A 2 -15.47 -16.71 -10.54
C LYS A 2 -15.58 -15.55 -9.58
N VAL A 3 -14.49 -14.80 -9.44
CA VAL A 3 -14.39 -13.66 -8.50
C VAL A 3 -14.36 -12.35 -9.27
N LEU A 4 -15.27 -11.44 -8.93
CA LEU A 4 -15.30 -10.08 -9.48
C LEU A 4 -14.68 -9.10 -8.48
N HIS A 5 -13.50 -8.60 -8.78
CA HIS A 5 -12.91 -7.47 -8.05
C HIS A 5 -13.52 -6.15 -8.49
N ILE A 6 -13.92 -5.32 -7.53
CA ILE A 6 -14.42 -3.96 -7.78
C ILE A 6 -13.51 -2.97 -7.04
N ILE A 7 -12.92 -2.04 -7.79
CA ILE A 7 -12.06 -0.99 -7.25
C ILE A 7 -12.35 0.34 -7.96
N LYS A 8 -12.16 1.48 -7.30
CA LYS A 8 -12.47 2.78 -7.90
C LYS A 8 -11.56 3.12 -9.08
N SER A 9 -10.28 2.77 -9.01
CA SER A 9 -9.28 3.03 -10.04
C SER A 9 -8.29 1.87 -10.14
N LEU A 10 -7.59 1.76 -11.24
CA LEU A 10 -6.47 0.86 -11.45
C LEU A 10 -5.18 1.68 -11.70
N GLY A 11 -5.01 2.73 -10.88
CA GLY A 11 -3.80 3.56 -10.87
C GLY A 11 -2.64 2.91 -10.14
N ARG A 12 -1.63 3.72 -9.75
CA ARG A 12 -0.45 3.27 -9.01
C ARG A 12 -0.57 3.56 -7.52
N GLY A 13 -1.60 3.04 -6.87
CA GLY A 13 -1.73 3.04 -5.42
C GLY A 13 -1.38 1.67 -4.84
N GLY A 14 -1.12 1.58 -3.54
CA GLY A 14 -0.74 0.31 -2.90
C GLY A 14 -1.80 -0.79 -3.08
N ALA A 15 -3.07 -0.48 -2.91
CA ALA A 15 -4.16 -1.44 -3.09
C ALA A 15 -4.30 -1.89 -4.55
N GLU A 16 -4.14 -0.96 -5.50
CA GLU A 16 -4.24 -1.22 -6.93
C GLU A 16 -3.09 -2.09 -7.44
N MET A 17 -1.86 -1.83 -6.94
CA MET A 17 -0.66 -2.59 -7.35
C MET A 17 -0.68 -4.04 -6.86
N LEU A 18 -1.36 -4.33 -5.76
CA LEU A 18 -1.52 -5.71 -5.27
C LEU A 18 -2.36 -6.58 -6.20
N LEU A 19 -3.32 -6.02 -6.97
CA LEU A 19 -4.22 -6.81 -7.80
C LEU A 19 -3.50 -7.63 -8.88
N PRO A 20 -2.65 -7.07 -9.75
CA PRO A 20 -1.88 -7.88 -10.70
C PRO A 20 -0.85 -8.80 -10.02
N GLU A 21 -0.25 -8.38 -8.90
CA GLU A 21 0.73 -9.19 -8.17
C GLU A 21 0.08 -10.43 -7.53
N THR A 22 -1.11 -10.28 -6.91
CA THR A 22 -1.86 -11.42 -6.38
C THR A 22 -2.35 -12.33 -7.49
N LEU A 23 -2.88 -11.76 -8.58
CA LEU A 23 -3.36 -12.52 -9.73
C LEU A 23 -2.26 -13.42 -10.31
N ALA A 24 -1.04 -12.92 -10.43
CA ALA A 24 0.10 -13.68 -10.95
C ALA A 24 0.48 -14.90 -10.07
N LEU A 25 0.09 -14.92 -8.79
CA LEU A 25 0.38 -15.98 -7.85
C LEU A 25 -0.80 -16.92 -7.56
N HIS A 26 -2.00 -16.60 -8.03
CA HIS A 26 -3.13 -17.51 -7.92
C HIS A 26 -2.90 -18.75 -8.81
N HIS A 27 -2.39 -19.82 -8.21
CA HIS A 27 -2.05 -21.07 -8.90
C HIS A 27 -3.23 -22.02 -9.07
N THR A 28 -4.37 -21.72 -8.47
CA THR A 28 -5.55 -22.56 -8.58
C THR A 28 -6.22 -22.30 -9.92
N HIS A 29 -6.00 -23.21 -10.89
CA HIS A 29 -6.66 -23.22 -12.20
C HIS A 29 -8.21 -23.25 -12.15
N HIS A 30 -8.78 -23.10 -10.94
CA HIS A 30 -10.22 -23.15 -10.68
C HIS A 30 -10.83 -21.78 -10.36
N ILE A 31 -10.03 -20.70 -10.30
CA ILE A 31 -10.53 -19.35 -10.02
C ILE A 31 -10.31 -18.46 -11.24
N GLU A 32 -11.41 -17.96 -11.80
CA GLU A 32 -11.42 -16.96 -12.87
C GLU A 32 -11.62 -15.58 -12.26
N PHE A 33 -10.78 -14.61 -12.61
CA PHE A 33 -10.81 -13.27 -12.04
C PHE A 33 -11.30 -12.23 -13.04
N HIS A 34 -12.28 -11.46 -12.61
CA HIS A 34 -12.82 -10.29 -13.31
C HIS A 34 -12.54 -9.03 -12.51
N TYR A 35 -12.39 -7.91 -13.19
CA TYR A 35 -12.09 -6.62 -12.58
C TYR A 35 -12.97 -5.52 -13.16
N ILE A 36 -13.64 -4.74 -12.29
CA ILE A 36 -14.37 -3.53 -12.68
C ILE A 36 -13.74 -2.33 -12.00
N TYR A 37 -13.46 -1.29 -12.80
CA TYR A 37 -13.00 0.01 -12.30
C TYR A 37 -13.77 1.16 -12.98
N PHE A 38 -13.62 2.42 -12.46
CA PHE A 38 -14.51 3.52 -12.83
C PHE A 38 -13.80 4.76 -13.39
N LEU A 39 -12.48 4.91 -13.19
CA LEU A 39 -11.72 6.08 -13.60
C LEU A 39 -10.82 5.73 -14.81
N PRO A 40 -11.28 5.95 -16.07
CA PRO A 40 -10.55 5.49 -17.26
C PRO A 40 -9.14 6.08 -17.41
N TRP A 41 -8.88 7.27 -16.84
CA TRP A 41 -7.55 7.89 -16.85
C TRP A 41 -6.59 7.32 -15.78
N LYS A 42 -7.06 6.43 -14.91
CA LYS A 42 -6.26 5.71 -13.91
C LYS A 42 -6.31 4.21 -14.20
N ASN A 43 -5.63 3.80 -15.25
CA ASN A 43 -5.67 2.45 -15.83
C ASN A 43 -4.29 1.76 -15.88
N GLN A 44 -3.30 2.26 -15.14
CA GLN A 44 -1.91 1.80 -15.23
C GLN A 44 -1.72 0.31 -14.92
N MET A 45 -2.64 -0.29 -14.13
CA MET A 45 -2.58 -1.73 -13.78
C MET A 45 -3.34 -2.63 -14.75
N VAL A 46 -4.12 -2.07 -15.70
CA VAL A 46 -4.97 -2.85 -16.62
C VAL A 46 -4.14 -3.84 -17.43
N ALA A 47 -3.11 -3.37 -18.14
CA ALA A 47 -2.27 -4.23 -18.97
C ALA A 47 -1.61 -5.38 -18.17
N ALA A 48 -1.18 -5.12 -16.94
CA ALA A 48 -0.58 -6.15 -16.08
C ALA A 48 -1.62 -7.18 -15.60
N ILE A 49 -2.85 -6.78 -15.35
CA ILE A 49 -3.95 -7.69 -14.99
C ILE A 49 -4.32 -8.57 -16.20
N GLU A 50 -4.50 -7.97 -17.37
CA GLU A 50 -4.85 -8.69 -18.61
C GLU A 50 -3.73 -9.67 -19.02
N ALA A 51 -2.46 -9.27 -18.88
CA ALA A 51 -1.32 -10.14 -19.16
C ALA A 51 -1.25 -11.38 -18.25
N ASN A 52 -1.85 -11.31 -17.04
CA ASN A 52 -1.98 -12.42 -16.12
C ASN A 52 -3.35 -13.14 -16.24
N GLY A 53 -4.12 -12.89 -17.30
CA GLY A 53 -5.37 -13.61 -17.60
C GLY A 53 -6.61 -13.05 -16.89
N GLY A 54 -6.55 -11.86 -16.29
CA GLY A 54 -7.71 -11.20 -15.69
C GLY A 54 -8.59 -10.50 -16.73
N ASN A 55 -9.90 -10.59 -16.57
CA ASN A 55 -10.88 -9.91 -17.42
C ASN A 55 -11.16 -8.51 -16.88
N VAL A 56 -10.78 -7.43 -17.58
CA VAL A 56 -10.91 -6.05 -17.08
C VAL A 56 -11.99 -5.28 -17.83
N VAL A 57 -12.88 -4.61 -17.10
CA VAL A 57 -13.91 -3.73 -17.64
C VAL A 57 -13.91 -2.38 -16.95
N CYS A 58 -13.91 -1.30 -17.75
CA CYS A 58 -14.12 0.04 -17.24
C CYS A 58 -15.61 0.42 -17.35
N LEU A 59 -16.22 0.81 -16.22
CA LEU A 59 -17.54 1.43 -16.17
C LEU A 59 -17.39 2.92 -15.80
N PRO A 60 -17.19 3.83 -16.76
CA PRO A 60 -16.79 5.20 -16.49
C PRO A 60 -17.75 5.94 -15.54
N ALA A 61 -17.20 6.62 -14.53
CA ALA A 61 -17.93 7.49 -13.62
C ALA A 61 -17.09 8.73 -13.30
N LYS A 62 -17.69 9.93 -13.48
CA LYS A 62 -17.01 11.21 -13.22
C LYS A 62 -17.01 11.58 -11.74
N ASN A 63 -17.94 11.05 -10.96
CA ASN A 63 -18.09 11.33 -9.54
C ASN A 63 -18.69 10.12 -8.79
N ASN A 64 -18.75 10.22 -7.47
CA ASN A 64 -19.23 9.12 -6.63
C ASN A 64 -20.73 8.79 -6.82
N ILE A 65 -21.56 9.76 -7.20
CA ILE A 65 -22.99 9.52 -7.47
C ILE A 65 -23.14 8.68 -8.73
N GLN A 66 -22.43 9.03 -9.80
CA GLN A 66 -22.42 8.23 -11.03
C GLN A 66 -21.83 6.83 -10.78
N LEU A 67 -20.83 6.70 -9.90
CA LEU A 67 -20.29 5.41 -9.52
C LEU A 67 -21.35 4.54 -8.86
N LEU A 68 -22.12 5.06 -7.90
CA LEU A 68 -23.21 4.34 -7.26
C LEU A 68 -24.32 3.96 -8.25
N ALA A 69 -24.62 4.83 -9.22
CA ALA A 69 -25.61 4.56 -10.27
C ALA A 69 -25.21 3.39 -11.21
N LYS A 70 -23.95 2.90 -11.15
CA LYS A 70 -23.50 1.72 -11.91
C LYS A 70 -23.92 0.39 -11.26
N ALA A 71 -24.48 0.38 -10.06
CA ALA A 71 -24.86 -0.87 -9.38
C ALA A 71 -25.76 -1.82 -10.22
N PRO A 72 -26.79 -1.35 -10.97
CA PRO A 72 -27.57 -2.24 -11.84
C PRO A 72 -26.75 -2.82 -13.00
N ALA A 73 -25.84 -2.04 -13.60
CA ALA A 73 -24.97 -2.52 -14.67
C ALA A 73 -23.97 -3.57 -14.15
N ILE A 74 -23.45 -3.39 -12.94
CA ILE A 74 -22.59 -4.37 -12.29
C ILE A 74 -23.39 -5.64 -11.95
N ALA A 75 -24.62 -5.52 -11.45
CA ALA A 75 -25.49 -6.68 -11.18
C ALA A 75 -25.77 -7.48 -12.46
N LYS A 76 -26.03 -6.79 -13.57
CA LYS A 76 -26.20 -7.43 -14.90
C LYS A 76 -24.91 -8.15 -15.33
N TYR A 77 -23.74 -7.53 -15.15
CA TYR A 77 -22.43 -8.14 -15.44
C TYR A 77 -22.22 -9.42 -14.60
N ILE A 78 -22.52 -9.38 -13.30
CA ILE A 78 -22.44 -10.54 -12.40
C ILE A 78 -23.27 -11.70 -12.95
N GLN A 79 -24.52 -11.45 -13.34
CA GLN A 79 -25.42 -12.48 -13.89
C GLN A 79 -24.93 -13.02 -15.26
N GLN A 80 -24.49 -12.13 -16.17
CA GLN A 80 -24.06 -12.51 -17.51
C GLN A 80 -22.79 -13.38 -17.51
N HIS A 81 -21.89 -13.15 -16.55
CA HIS A 81 -20.61 -13.88 -16.45
C HIS A 81 -20.64 -15.00 -15.41
N ASN A 82 -21.78 -15.25 -14.75
CA ASN A 82 -21.93 -16.24 -13.69
C ASN A 82 -20.86 -16.03 -12.58
N ILE A 83 -20.75 -14.80 -12.07
CA ILE A 83 -19.83 -14.47 -11.00
C ILE A 83 -20.34 -15.08 -9.69
N ASP A 84 -19.47 -15.78 -8.98
CA ASP A 84 -19.80 -16.44 -7.71
C ASP A 84 -19.59 -15.52 -6.49
N ILE A 85 -18.57 -14.64 -6.54
CA ILE A 85 -18.18 -13.75 -5.43
C ILE A 85 -17.87 -12.36 -5.98
N VAL A 86 -18.30 -11.33 -5.25
CA VAL A 86 -17.87 -9.95 -5.47
C VAL A 86 -16.88 -9.57 -4.39
N HIS A 87 -15.65 -9.18 -4.75
CA HIS A 87 -14.61 -8.71 -3.84
C HIS A 87 -14.33 -7.22 -4.07
N CYS A 88 -14.70 -6.39 -3.11
CA CYS A 88 -14.59 -4.93 -3.21
C CYS A 88 -13.37 -4.40 -2.46
N HIS A 89 -12.73 -3.39 -3.03
CA HIS A 89 -11.58 -2.70 -2.43
C HIS A 89 -11.86 -1.22 -2.28
N LEU A 90 -11.62 -0.67 -1.07
CA LEU A 90 -11.87 0.72 -0.73
C LEU A 90 -13.37 1.09 -0.63
N PRO A 91 -13.76 2.12 0.17
CA PRO A 91 -15.16 2.29 0.61
C PRO A 91 -16.17 2.53 -0.51
N TRP A 92 -15.85 3.32 -1.53
CA TRP A 92 -16.81 3.60 -2.60
C TRP A 92 -17.11 2.38 -3.47
N ALA A 93 -16.08 1.57 -3.77
CA ALA A 93 -16.27 0.29 -4.44
C ALA A 93 -17.02 -0.70 -3.53
N GLY A 94 -16.74 -0.67 -2.21
CA GLY A 94 -17.48 -1.43 -1.22
C GLY A 94 -18.99 -1.11 -1.24
N VAL A 95 -19.36 0.16 -1.24
CA VAL A 95 -20.78 0.55 -1.26
C VAL A 95 -21.49 0.10 -2.54
N VAL A 96 -20.92 0.39 -3.73
CA VAL A 96 -21.56 -0.01 -4.99
C VAL A 96 -21.59 -1.53 -5.19
N GLY A 97 -20.52 -2.23 -4.76
CA GLY A 97 -20.45 -3.68 -4.86
C GLY A 97 -21.44 -4.39 -3.95
N ARG A 98 -21.67 -3.89 -2.73
CA ARG A 98 -22.72 -4.40 -1.81
C ARG A 98 -24.12 -4.23 -2.40
N ILE A 99 -24.40 -3.09 -3.04
CA ILE A 99 -25.69 -2.87 -3.72
C ILE A 99 -25.82 -3.86 -4.90
N ALA A 100 -24.80 -3.98 -5.74
CA ALA A 100 -24.80 -4.86 -6.89
C ALA A 100 -24.90 -6.34 -6.49
N GLY A 101 -24.12 -6.79 -5.50
CA GLY A 101 -24.17 -8.16 -4.99
C GLY A 101 -25.55 -8.52 -4.43
N ARG A 102 -26.19 -7.56 -3.71
CA ARG A 102 -27.57 -7.75 -3.22
C ARG A 102 -28.59 -7.86 -4.36
N LEU A 103 -28.47 -7.04 -5.41
CA LEU A 103 -29.33 -7.11 -6.59
C LEU A 103 -29.14 -8.44 -7.36
N ALA A 104 -27.92 -8.91 -7.46
CA ALA A 104 -27.57 -10.15 -8.15
C ALA A 104 -27.69 -11.41 -7.27
N LYS A 105 -27.91 -11.24 -5.95
CA LYS A 105 -27.93 -12.30 -4.91
C LYS A 105 -26.63 -13.09 -4.81
N VAL A 106 -25.50 -12.41 -4.93
CA VAL A 106 -24.15 -12.98 -4.85
C VAL A 106 -23.43 -12.46 -3.59
N PRO A 107 -22.67 -13.31 -2.87
CA PRO A 107 -21.93 -12.90 -1.69
C PRO A 107 -20.88 -11.83 -1.99
N VAL A 108 -20.68 -10.95 -1.00
CA VAL A 108 -19.73 -9.84 -1.10
C VAL A 108 -18.67 -9.96 -0.02
N ILE A 109 -17.40 -9.86 -0.43
CA ILE A 109 -16.24 -9.68 0.42
C ILE A 109 -15.76 -8.24 0.26
N TYR A 110 -15.28 -7.65 1.34
CA TYR A 110 -14.74 -6.29 1.32
C TYR A 110 -13.37 -6.22 1.98
N THR A 111 -12.37 -5.75 1.25
CA THR A 111 -11.06 -5.44 1.83
C THR A 111 -10.99 -3.98 2.23
N GLU A 112 -10.76 -3.78 3.53
CA GLU A 112 -10.54 -2.46 4.12
C GLU A 112 -9.05 -2.16 4.16
N HIS A 113 -8.66 -1.07 3.50
CA HIS A 113 -7.27 -0.62 3.39
C HIS A 113 -6.93 0.55 4.30
N ASN A 114 -7.92 1.18 4.93
CA ASN A 114 -7.75 2.40 5.72
C ASN A 114 -8.53 2.34 7.02
N LYS A 115 -8.15 3.20 7.95
CA LYS A 115 -8.90 3.39 9.20
C LYS A 115 -10.17 4.21 8.95
N TRP A 116 -11.26 3.84 9.61
CA TRP A 116 -12.55 4.52 9.49
C TRP A 116 -12.54 5.94 10.05
N GLU A 117 -11.69 6.24 11.02
CA GLU A 117 -11.47 7.57 11.58
C GLU A 117 -11.02 8.59 10.52
N ARG A 118 -10.49 8.13 9.41
CA ARG A 118 -9.99 8.97 8.31
C ARG A 118 -11.00 9.19 7.20
N TYR A 119 -12.18 8.61 7.31
CA TYR A 119 -13.21 8.77 6.30
C TYR A 119 -13.92 10.11 6.41
N HIS A 120 -14.17 10.74 5.28
CA HIS A 120 -15.10 11.87 5.20
C HIS A 120 -16.49 11.42 5.69
N LYS A 121 -17.23 12.29 6.38
CA LYS A 121 -18.53 11.97 7.02
C LYS A 121 -19.49 11.21 6.10
N ALA A 122 -19.66 11.65 4.84
CA ALA A 122 -20.55 10.97 3.89
C ALA A 122 -20.07 9.54 3.57
N THR A 123 -18.76 9.34 3.33
CA THR A 123 -18.16 8.02 3.09
C THR A 123 -18.32 7.11 4.29
N TYR A 124 -18.09 7.63 5.50
CA TYR A 124 -18.25 6.90 6.75
C TYR A 124 -19.68 6.38 6.92
N TRP A 125 -20.70 7.26 6.79
CA TRP A 125 -22.07 6.86 6.99
C TRP A 125 -22.58 5.90 5.91
N LEU A 126 -22.24 6.11 4.63
CA LEU A 126 -22.63 5.19 3.57
C LEU A 126 -21.96 3.80 3.75
N ASN A 127 -20.69 3.79 4.12
CA ASN A 127 -19.99 2.54 4.43
C ASN A 127 -20.67 1.83 5.61
N LYS A 128 -20.95 2.54 6.71
CA LYS A 128 -21.55 2.00 7.93
C LYS A 128 -22.96 1.43 7.70
N ILE A 129 -23.83 2.14 6.97
CA ILE A 129 -25.21 1.70 6.70
C ILE A 129 -25.23 0.43 5.86
N THR A 130 -24.36 0.35 4.85
CA THR A 130 -24.28 -0.81 3.94
C THR A 130 -23.41 -1.94 4.46
N PHE A 131 -22.66 -1.75 5.54
CA PHE A 131 -21.62 -2.67 6.01
C PHE A 131 -22.09 -4.09 6.28
N ARG A 132 -23.32 -4.25 6.78
CA ARG A 132 -23.97 -5.56 7.03
C ARG A 132 -24.37 -6.34 5.76
N TRP A 133 -24.22 -5.74 4.56
CA TRP A 133 -24.61 -6.37 3.29
C TRP A 133 -23.47 -7.16 2.64
N GLN A 134 -22.48 -7.51 3.40
CA GLN A 134 -21.37 -8.35 2.99
C GLN A 134 -21.19 -9.54 3.93
N GLN A 135 -20.61 -10.62 3.46
CA GLN A 135 -20.39 -11.84 4.24
C GLN A 135 -19.17 -11.74 5.12
N LEU A 136 -18.08 -11.18 4.57
CA LEU A 136 -16.80 -11.12 5.24
C LEU A 136 -16.06 -9.82 4.92
N VAL A 137 -15.33 -9.32 5.91
CA VAL A 137 -14.42 -8.18 5.79
C VAL A 137 -13.00 -8.66 5.99
N VAL A 138 -12.13 -8.35 5.05
CA VAL A 138 -10.69 -8.49 5.16
C VAL A 138 -10.11 -7.15 5.64
N ALA A 139 -9.43 -7.15 6.78
CA ALA A 139 -8.65 -6.01 7.25
C ALA A 139 -7.17 -6.24 6.91
N VAL A 140 -6.50 -5.26 6.32
CA VAL A 140 -5.10 -5.42 5.86
C VAL A 140 -4.08 -5.35 6.99
N SER A 141 -4.52 -5.04 8.22
CA SER A 141 -3.71 -5.01 9.45
C SER A 141 -4.61 -5.15 10.67
N ASP A 142 -4.05 -5.45 11.82
CA ASP A 142 -4.78 -5.52 13.08
C ASP A 142 -5.25 -4.12 13.55
N ASP A 143 -4.48 -3.07 13.23
CA ASP A 143 -4.88 -1.69 13.47
C ASP A 143 -6.13 -1.30 12.66
N VAL A 144 -6.23 -1.74 11.40
CA VAL A 144 -7.44 -1.56 10.58
C VAL A 144 -8.60 -2.39 11.12
N ALA A 145 -8.38 -3.64 11.53
CA ALA A 145 -9.42 -4.48 12.16
C ALA A 145 -9.96 -3.84 13.43
N SER A 146 -9.08 -3.33 14.29
CA SER A 146 -9.43 -2.61 15.52
C SER A 146 -10.24 -1.35 15.24
N SER A 147 -9.86 -0.58 14.21
CA SER A 147 -10.62 0.58 13.76
C SER A 147 -12.04 0.21 13.33
N ILE A 148 -12.21 -0.87 12.56
CA ILE A 148 -13.54 -1.35 12.17
C ILE A 148 -14.37 -1.72 13.40
N GLN A 149 -13.83 -2.52 14.31
CA GLN A 149 -14.51 -2.99 15.53
C GLN A 149 -14.93 -1.83 16.44
N LYS A 150 -14.12 -0.78 16.52
CA LYS A 150 -14.44 0.43 17.29
C LYS A 150 -15.69 1.15 16.76
N HIS A 151 -15.85 1.20 15.44
CA HIS A 151 -16.95 1.93 14.77
C HIS A 151 -18.16 1.05 14.43
N TYR A 152 -17.96 -0.27 14.34
CA TYR A 152 -19.00 -1.24 14.01
C TYR A 152 -18.96 -2.43 14.98
N LYS A 153 -19.87 -2.41 15.96
CA LYS A 153 -19.88 -3.35 17.09
C LYS A 153 -20.73 -4.61 16.87
N ALA A 154 -21.38 -4.75 15.72
CA ALA A 154 -22.15 -5.95 15.43
C ALA A 154 -21.22 -7.13 15.11
N SER A 155 -21.65 -8.35 15.45
CA SER A 155 -20.88 -9.58 15.21
C SER A 155 -20.76 -9.98 13.72
N THR A 156 -21.66 -9.46 12.89
CA THR A 156 -21.68 -9.72 11.44
C THR A 156 -21.60 -8.41 10.66
N PRO A 157 -20.83 -8.35 9.56
CA PRO A 157 -20.01 -9.44 8.96
C PRO A 157 -18.83 -9.83 9.83
N ALA A 158 -18.31 -11.05 9.63
CA ALA A 158 -17.05 -11.48 10.23
C ALA A 158 -15.89 -10.61 9.72
N ILE A 159 -14.95 -10.26 10.60
CA ILE A 159 -13.75 -9.51 10.27
C ILE A 159 -12.56 -10.45 10.39
N ARG A 160 -11.76 -10.56 9.33
CA ARG A 160 -10.54 -11.37 9.30
C ARG A 160 -9.35 -10.49 8.92
N THR A 161 -8.29 -10.51 9.70
CA THR A 161 -7.04 -9.85 9.32
C THR A 161 -6.29 -10.74 8.32
N ILE A 162 -6.03 -10.18 7.13
CA ILE A 162 -5.10 -10.75 6.13
C ILE A 162 -4.11 -9.65 5.80
N LEU A 163 -2.89 -9.80 6.30
CA LEU A 163 -1.85 -8.80 6.13
C LEU A 163 -1.48 -8.65 4.66
N ASN A 164 -1.26 -7.42 4.21
CA ASN A 164 -0.70 -7.19 2.89
C ASN A 164 0.66 -7.88 2.77
N GLY A 165 0.92 -8.46 1.62
CA GLY A 165 2.17 -9.15 1.31
C GLY A 165 2.96 -8.50 0.19
N VAL A 166 4.23 -8.86 0.08
CA VAL A 166 5.12 -8.50 -1.02
C VAL A 166 5.75 -9.74 -1.65
N ASN A 167 6.00 -9.69 -2.95
CA ASN A 167 6.72 -10.75 -3.66
C ASN A 167 8.22 -10.66 -3.34
N THR A 168 8.68 -11.42 -2.33
CA THR A 168 10.06 -11.40 -1.85
C THR A 168 11.07 -11.99 -2.85
N GLN A 169 10.62 -12.76 -3.84
CA GLN A 169 11.46 -13.24 -4.93
C GLN A 169 11.70 -12.15 -5.98
N LYS A 170 10.71 -11.29 -6.22
CA LYS A 170 10.81 -10.13 -7.10
C LYS A 170 11.60 -9.00 -6.42
N PHE A 171 11.24 -8.67 -5.16
CA PHE A 171 11.89 -7.62 -4.38
C PHE A 171 13.12 -8.17 -3.64
N THR A 172 14.21 -8.35 -4.39
CA THR A 172 15.54 -8.73 -3.92
C THR A 172 16.59 -7.91 -4.65
N ARG A 173 17.71 -7.60 -4.00
CA ARG A 173 18.84 -6.89 -4.64
C ARG A 173 19.53 -7.76 -5.70
N LYS A 174 19.39 -9.08 -5.60
CA LYS A 174 20.04 -10.01 -6.54
C LYS A 174 19.52 -9.82 -7.96
N GLY A 175 20.40 -9.51 -8.89
CA GLY A 175 20.07 -9.34 -10.31
C GLY A 175 19.41 -8.00 -10.65
N VAL A 176 19.32 -7.05 -9.71
CA VAL A 176 18.81 -5.71 -9.96
C VAL A 176 19.99 -4.78 -10.28
N THR A 177 19.93 -4.13 -11.44
CA THR A 177 20.84 -3.04 -11.78
C THR A 177 20.34 -1.77 -11.08
N PRO A 178 21.17 -1.13 -10.22
CA PRO A 178 20.78 0.11 -9.57
C PRO A 178 20.45 1.22 -10.57
N ALA A 179 19.60 2.16 -10.18
CA ALA A 179 19.29 3.32 -11.01
C ALA A 179 20.56 4.15 -11.28
N ASN A 180 20.66 4.66 -12.49
CA ASN A 180 21.83 5.49 -12.88
C ASN A 180 21.69 6.90 -12.29
N ILE A 181 22.09 7.04 -11.03
CA ILE A 181 22.11 8.30 -10.28
C ILE A 181 23.56 8.56 -9.86
N GLN A 182 24.06 9.76 -10.12
CA GLN A 182 25.37 10.15 -9.61
C GLN A 182 25.29 10.38 -8.10
N LEU A 183 25.81 9.44 -7.34
CA LEU A 183 25.94 9.54 -5.89
C LEU A 183 27.32 10.05 -5.50
N PRO A 184 27.45 10.87 -4.45
CA PRO A 184 28.75 11.15 -3.85
C PRO A 184 29.42 9.85 -3.39
N ASN A 185 30.75 9.82 -3.40
CA ASN A 185 31.49 8.69 -2.86
C ASN A 185 31.13 8.47 -1.39
N ASP A 186 30.95 7.22 -1.01
CA ASP A 186 30.61 6.80 0.36
C ASP A 186 29.34 7.46 0.94
N ALA A 187 28.42 7.91 0.07
CA ALA A 187 27.16 8.49 0.52
C ALA A 187 26.27 7.44 1.16
N LEU A 188 25.76 7.74 2.36
CA LEU A 188 24.64 7.01 2.93
C LEU A 188 23.35 7.47 2.21
N VAL A 189 22.62 6.55 1.62
CA VAL A 189 21.45 6.83 0.80
C VAL A 189 20.17 6.56 1.60
N ILE A 190 19.39 7.61 1.85
CA ILE A 190 18.10 7.55 2.54
C ILE A 190 17.00 7.84 1.53
N GLY A 191 16.04 6.93 1.38
CA GLY A 191 14.99 7.14 0.39
C GLY A 191 13.58 6.87 0.86
N THR A 192 12.63 7.21 0.00
CA THR A 192 11.23 6.88 0.14
C THR A 192 10.56 6.66 -1.21
N VAL A 193 9.52 5.83 -1.23
CA VAL A 193 8.66 5.60 -2.39
C VAL A 193 7.23 5.89 -1.96
N SER A 194 6.61 6.93 -2.51
CA SER A 194 5.25 7.30 -2.09
C SER A 194 4.52 8.18 -3.09
N VAL A 195 3.17 8.20 -2.99
CA VAL A 195 2.35 9.21 -3.64
C VAL A 195 2.41 10.50 -2.82
N PHE A 196 2.65 11.65 -3.47
CA PHE A 196 2.78 12.95 -2.79
C PHE A 196 1.43 13.45 -2.30
N ARG A 197 1.03 12.99 -1.12
CA ARG A 197 -0.20 13.34 -0.40
C ARG A 197 0.11 13.82 1.01
N THR A 198 -0.79 14.61 1.57
CA THR A 198 -0.64 15.20 2.92
C THR A 198 -0.29 14.16 3.99
N GLN A 199 -0.95 13.00 3.97
CA GLN A 199 -0.72 11.93 4.95
C GLN A 199 0.70 11.36 4.96
N LYS A 200 1.44 11.49 3.84
CA LYS A 200 2.83 11.01 3.72
C LYS A 200 3.83 11.98 4.33
N ARG A 201 3.42 13.22 4.60
CA ARG A 201 4.19 14.27 5.29
C ARG A 201 5.60 14.44 4.70
N LEU A 202 5.69 14.47 3.35
CA LEU A 202 6.98 14.66 2.68
C LEU A 202 7.62 16.02 2.97
N ASP A 203 6.85 17.01 3.37
CA ASP A 203 7.32 18.29 3.90
C ASP A 203 8.10 18.12 5.22
N VAL A 204 7.63 17.27 6.12
CA VAL A 204 8.33 16.87 7.37
C VAL A 204 9.52 16.00 7.02
N TRP A 205 9.36 15.01 6.12
CA TRP A 205 10.44 14.17 5.64
C TRP A 205 11.65 15.01 5.14
N LEU A 206 11.40 16.04 4.34
CA LEU A 206 12.42 16.97 3.86
C LEU A 206 13.04 17.79 5.00
N SER A 207 12.26 18.17 6.01
CA SER A 207 12.79 18.88 7.18
C SER A 207 13.74 17.99 7.98
N VAL A 208 13.41 16.70 8.13
CA VAL A 208 14.30 15.68 8.73
C VAL A 208 15.57 15.53 7.91
N ALA A 209 15.46 15.42 6.57
CA ALA A 209 16.58 15.30 5.67
C ALA A 209 17.54 16.50 5.78
N ALA A 210 17.00 17.72 5.84
CA ALA A 210 17.80 18.94 5.99
C ALA A 210 18.54 18.99 7.34
N ALA A 211 17.86 18.66 8.43
CA ALA A 211 18.47 18.62 9.76
C ALA A 211 19.56 17.54 9.84
N LEU A 212 19.29 16.36 9.31
CA LEU A 212 20.27 15.27 9.30
C LEU A 212 21.52 15.63 8.50
N ARG A 213 21.37 16.30 7.34
CA ARG A 213 22.50 16.69 6.50
C ARG A 213 23.45 17.70 7.17
N GLN A 214 22.96 18.52 8.10
CA GLN A 214 23.80 19.41 8.88
C GLN A 214 24.74 18.63 9.82
N ILE A 215 24.32 17.45 10.28
CA ILE A 215 25.10 16.57 11.17
C ILE A 215 25.95 15.60 10.35
N HIS A 216 25.40 15.08 9.26
CA HIS A 216 26.00 14.09 8.36
C HIS A 216 26.00 14.59 6.91
N PRO A 217 26.98 15.43 6.49
CA PRO A 217 27.01 16.07 5.16
C PRO A 217 27.08 15.09 3.98
N HIS A 218 27.53 13.86 4.19
CA HIS A 218 27.63 12.82 3.16
C HIS A 218 26.34 12.04 2.94
N THR A 219 25.22 12.42 3.57
CA THR A 219 23.92 11.80 3.30
C THR A 219 23.35 12.29 1.96
N PHE A 220 22.80 11.36 1.18
CA PHE A 220 22.09 11.63 -0.06
C PHE A 220 20.65 11.09 0.03
N PHE A 221 19.73 11.73 -0.67
CA PHE A 221 18.32 11.42 -0.53
C PHE A 221 17.67 11.09 -1.87
N ILE A 222 16.79 10.09 -1.90
CA ILE A 222 16.04 9.67 -3.09
C ILE A 222 14.55 9.66 -2.77
N ILE A 223 13.77 10.41 -3.53
CA ILE A 223 12.31 10.43 -3.44
C ILE A 223 11.74 9.92 -4.76
N VAL A 224 11.10 8.75 -4.71
CA VAL A 224 10.42 8.14 -5.86
C VAL A 224 8.92 8.32 -5.73
N GLY A 225 8.29 8.78 -6.78
CA GLY A 225 6.86 8.99 -6.85
C GLY A 225 6.46 10.38 -7.30
N ASP A 226 5.17 10.63 -7.31
CA ASP A 226 4.56 11.88 -7.73
C ASP A 226 3.19 12.05 -7.05
N GLY A 227 2.57 13.20 -7.18
CA GLY A 227 1.23 13.42 -6.67
C GLY A 227 0.81 14.88 -6.59
N PRO A 228 -0.38 15.16 -6.03
CA PRO A 228 -0.95 16.50 -6.00
C PRO A 228 -0.08 17.57 -5.32
N LEU A 229 0.83 17.15 -4.43
CA LEU A 229 1.70 18.06 -3.67
C LEU A 229 3.08 18.26 -4.30
N ARG A 230 3.31 17.81 -5.55
CA ARG A 230 4.61 17.86 -6.23
C ARG A 230 5.27 19.24 -6.13
N GLU A 231 4.59 20.27 -6.58
CA GLU A 231 5.15 21.64 -6.61
C GLU A 231 5.55 22.14 -5.22
N MET A 232 4.69 21.90 -4.24
CA MET A 232 4.94 22.26 -2.84
C MET A 232 6.17 21.52 -2.27
N ILE A 233 6.32 20.24 -2.58
CA ILE A 233 7.44 19.41 -2.11
C ILE A 233 8.76 19.85 -2.76
N HIS A 234 8.77 20.12 -4.07
CA HIS A 234 9.96 20.63 -4.75
C HIS A 234 10.37 22.04 -4.23
N ALA A 235 9.40 22.94 -4.04
CA ALA A 235 9.65 24.26 -3.45
C ALA A 235 10.20 24.15 -2.02
N LYS A 236 9.69 23.23 -1.21
CA LYS A 236 10.19 22.97 0.15
C LYS A 236 11.63 22.48 0.15
N ALA A 237 11.98 21.55 -0.74
CA ALA A 237 13.36 21.06 -0.87
C ALA A 237 14.33 22.16 -1.25
N ALA A 238 13.93 23.02 -2.21
CA ALA A 238 14.73 24.18 -2.60
C ALA A 238 14.93 25.17 -1.44
N ALA A 239 13.86 25.50 -0.71
CA ALA A 239 13.90 26.40 0.45
C ALA A 239 14.79 25.87 1.60
N LEU A 240 14.92 24.55 1.73
CA LEU A 240 15.77 23.88 2.73
C LEU A 240 17.22 23.69 2.24
N GLY A 241 17.59 24.16 1.04
CA GLY A 241 18.94 24.00 0.48
C GLY A 241 19.29 22.56 0.11
N LEU A 242 18.30 21.70 -0.15
CA LEU A 242 18.50 20.28 -0.47
C LEU A 242 18.63 20.00 -1.98
N LYS A 243 18.70 21.03 -2.84
CA LYS A 243 18.66 20.89 -4.30
C LYS A 243 19.67 19.87 -4.84
N ASP A 244 20.90 19.89 -4.31
CA ASP A 244 22.00 19.03 -4.74
C ASP A 244 22.12 17.74 -3.92
N ALA A 245 21.23 17.54 -2.96
CA ALA A 245 21.27 16.39 -2.05
C ALA A 245 20.06 15.46 -2.20
N VAL A 246 19.00 15.90 -2.89
CA VAL A 246 17.77 15.13 -3.10
C VAL A 246 17.58 14.86 -4.59
N HIS A 247 17.52 13.58 -4.94
CA HIS A 247 17.10 13.15 -6.28
C HIS A 247 15.60 12.86 -6.28
N PHE A 248 14.84 13.60 -7.07
CA PHE A 248 13.44 13.33 -7.34
C PHE A 248 13.30 12.48 -8.60
N ALA A 249 13.02 11.20 -8.43
CA ALA A 249 12.92 10.26 -9.55
C ALA A 249 11.60 10.37 -10.33
N GLY A 250 10.60 11.09 -9.79
CA GLY A 250 9.26 11.13 -10.37
C GLY A 250 8.54 9.79 -10.26
N LEU A 251 7.46 9.64 -11.03
CA LEU A 251 6.68 8.40 -11.08
C LEU A 251 7.45 7.34 -11.87
N GLN A 252 7.77 6.23 -11.24
CA GLN A 252 8.49 5.12 -11.85
C GLN A 252 7.60 3.88 -12.02
N GLU A 253 7.79 3.13 -13.09
CA GLU A 253 7.15 1.84 -13.32
C GLU A 253 7.83 0.73 -12.54
N GLU A 254 9.15 0.79 -12.47
CA GLU A 254 10.00 -0.14 -11.76
C GLU A 254 10.77 0.61 -10.66
N VAL A 255 10.50 0.26 -9.42
CA VAL A 255 11.08 0.94 -8.26
C VAL A 255 12.29 0.22 -7.65
N ARG A 256 12.51 -1.06 -8.00
CA ARG A 256 13.62 -1.85 -7.46
C ARG A 256 15.00 -1.25 -7.73
N PRO A 257 15.30 -0.64 -8.91
CA PRO A 257 16.58 0.04 -9.15
C PRO A 257 16.89 1.14 -8.14
N TYR A 258 15.85 1.82 -7.63
CA TYR A 258 15.99 2.88 -6.62
C TYR A 258 16.16 2.29 -5.22
N PHE A 259 15.38 1.27 -4.86
CA PHE A 259 15.59 0.54 -3.60
C PHE A 259 16.98 -0.08 -3.51
N ALA A 260 17.55 -0.52 -4.64
CA ALA A 260 18.90 -1.08 -4.68
C ALA A 260 19.98 -0.08 -4.28
N LEU A 261 19.74 1.23 -4.44
CA LEU A 261 20.61 2.32 -3.99
C LEU A 261 20.39 2.71 -2.53
N MET A 262 19.19 2.45 -1.97
CA MET A 262 18.84 2.90 -0.64
C MET A 262 19.43 2.00 0.44
N ASP A 263 20.07 2.60 1.43
CA ASP A 263 20.50 1.93 2.66
C ASP A 263 19.37 1.98 3.71
N VAL A 264 18.71 3.13 3.79
CA VAL A 264 17.62 3.41 4.74
C VAL A 264 16.37 3.80 3.98
N PHE A 265 15.25 3.24 4.41
CA PHE A 265 13.92 3.64 3.94
C PHE A 265 13.22 4.45 5.03
N MET A 266 13.05 5.75 4.79
CA MET A 266 12.44 6.66 5.76
C MET A 266 11.00 6.99 5.41
N MET A 267 10.10 6.89 6.41
CA MET A 267 8.71 7.33 6.30
C MET A 267 8.33 8.25 7.47
N ALA A 268 7.72 9.40 7.15
CA ALA A 268 7.20 10.34 8.15
C ALA A 268 5.67 10.36 8.18
N SER A 269 5.02 9.29 7.74
CA SER A 269 3.56 9.23 7.54
C SER A 269 2.78 9.51 8.82
N GLU A 270 1.64 10.20 8.68
CA GLU A 270 0.70 10.46 9.77
C GLU A 270 -0.20 9.25 10.04
N PHE A 271 -0.59 8.54 8.99
CA PHE A 271 -1.36 7.30 9.08
C PHE A 271 -1.13 6.41 7.85
N GLU A 272 -1.19 5.10 8.07
CA GLU A 272 -1.11 4.06 7.06
C GLU A 272 -2.11 2.94 7.39
N GLY A 273 -2.50 2.16 6.39
CA GLY A 273 -3.08 0.84 6.61
C GLY A 273 -1.97 -0.16 6.93
N LEU A 274 -1.42 -0.78 5.86
CA LEU A 274 -0.17 -1.54 5.91
C LEU A 274 0.60 -1.20 4.62
N PRO A 275 1.65 -0.35 4.69
CA PRO A 275 2.25 0.25 3.50
C PRO A 275 3.09 -0.75 2.70
N ILE A 276 2.69 -0.99 1.45
CA ILE A 276 3.39 -1.92 0.54
C ILE A 276 4.84 -1.48 0.28
N ALA A 277 5.07 -0.17 0.06
CA ALA A 277 6.42 0.34 -0.19
C ALA A 277 7.40 0.06 0.96
N LEU A 278 6.92 -0.02 2.21
CA LEU A 278 7.72 -0.43 3.36
C LEU A 278 8.12 -1.90 3.26
N LEU A 279 7.17 -2.77 2.91
CA LEU A 279 7.43 -4.20 2.72
C LEU A 279 8.42 -4.43 1.56
N GLU A 280 8.25 -3.70 0.46
CA GLU A 280 9.15 -3.73 -0.70
C GLU A 280 10.57 -3.31 -0.30
N ALA A 281 10.72 -2.18 0.40
CA ALA A 281 11.99 -1.68 0.88
C ALA A 281 12.70 -2.66 1.82
N MET A 282 11.98 -3.20 2.82
CA MET A 282 12.51 -4.18 3.76
C MET A 282 12.90 -5.49 3.05
N SER A 283 12.10 -5.94 2.07
CA SER A 283 12.42 -7.09 1.23
C SER A 283 13.70 -6.87 0.42
N MET A 284 13.95 -5.63 -0.04
CA MET A 284 15.20 -5.21 -0.70
C MET A 284 16.36 -5.02 0.29
N GLY A 285 16.14 -5.19 1.60
CA GLY A 285 17.15 -5.04 2.63
C GLY A 285 17.43 -3.59 3.04
N CYS A 286 16.55 -2.65 2.72
CA CYS A 286 16.62 -1.30 3.27
C CYS A 286 16.24 -1.31 4.76
N ILE A 287 16.94 -0.55 5.59
CA ILE A 287 16.64 -0.44 7.02
C ILE A 287 15.48 0.56 7.19
N PRO A 288 14.33 0.17 7.75
CA PRO A 288 13.22 1.09 7.94
C PRO A 288 13.47 2.02 9.13
N VAL A 289 13.27 3.33 8.92
CA VAL A 289 13.24 4.37 9.96
C VAL A 289 11.95 5.17 9.76
N CYS A 290 10.95 4.95 10.61
CA CYS A 290 9.59 5.36 10.32
C CYS A 290 8.87 5.95 11.53
N THR A 291 7.85 6.77 11.30
CA THR A 291 6.83 7.06 12.31
C THR A 291 5.97 5.83 12.57
N ASN A 292 5.53 5.61 13.80
CA ASN A 292 4.66 4.48 14.20
C ASN A 292 3.20 4.70 13.75
N ALA A 293 2.97 4.84 12.46
CA ALA A 293 1.69 5.19 11.86
C ALA A 293 0.92 3.92 11.43
N GLY A 294 -0.18 3.61 12.10
CA GLY A 294 -1.05 2.49 11.74
C GLY A 294 -0.32 1.15 11.73
N GLY A 295 -0.46 0.38 10.66
CA GLY A 295 0.17 -0.93 10.51
C GLY A 295 1.71 -0.94 10.44
N ILE A 296 2.39 0.22 10.45
CA ILE A 296 3.87 0.25 10.46
C ILE A 296 4.42 -0.46 11.69
N GLY A 297 3.83 -0.25 12.89
CA GLY A 297 4.25 -0.92 14.12
C GLY A 297 4.02 -2.43 14.12
N GLU A 298 3.15 -2.96 13.25
CA GLU A 298 2.98 -4.40 13.05
C GLU A 298 4.12 -5.00 12.20
N VAL A 299 4.68 -4.20 11.29
CA VAL A 299 5.76 -4.60 10.39
C VAL A 299 7.11 -4.45 11.06
N VAL A 300 7.39 -3.28 11.64
CA VAL A 300 8.71 -2.91 12.20
C VAL A 300 8.63 -2.90 13.73
N ARG A 301 9.37 -3.80 14.37
CA ARG A 301 9.59 -3.76 15.82
C ARG A 301 10.83 -2.91 16.11
N HIS A 302 10.68 -1.91 16.97
CA HIS A 302 11.74 -0.97 17.27
C HIS A 302 13.04 -1.67 17.71
N GLN A 303 14.17 -1.29 17.12
CA GLN A 303 15.51 -1.85 17.32
C GLN A 303 15.70 -3.33 16.93
N GLN A 304 14.68 -3.98 16.37
CA GLN A 304 14.78 -5.35 15.87
C GLN A 304 14.96 -5.38 14.34
N GLU A 305 14.03 -4.80 13.60
CA GLU A 305 14.08 -4.68 12.14
C GLU A 305 14.46 -3.27 11.67
N GLY A 306 14.28 -2.28 12.52
CA GLY A 306 14.49 -0.86 12.21
C GLY A 306 14.16 0.02 13.38
N LEU A 307 13.95 1.31 13.12
CA LEU A 307 13.64 2.30 14.14
C LEU A 307 12.25 2.91 13.89
N ILE A 308 11.43 3.01 14.92
CA ILE A 308 10.15 3.69 14.87
C ILE A 308 10.07 4.76 15.95
N VAL A 309 9.46 5.89 15.58
CA VAL A 309 9.27 7.06 16.46
C VAL A 309 7.78 7.41 16.57
N PRO A 310 7.32 8.13 17.60
CA PRO A 310 5.93 8.55 17.71
C PRO A 310 5.46 9.38 16.51
N VAL A 311 4.20 9.22 16.11
CA VAL A 311 3.60 9.94 14.95
C VAL A 311 3.51 11.45 15.22
N ASP A 312 3.27 11.84 16.44
CA ASP A 312 3.18 13.24 16.89
C ASP A 312 4.54 13.92 17.09
N GLN A 313 5.63 13.15 17.09
CA GLN A 313 7.01 13.62 17.24
C GLN A 313 7.90 13.22 16.05
N PRO A 314 7.53 13.53 14.80
CA PRO A 314 8.24 13.02 13.63
C PRO A 314 9.67 13.56 13.49
N LEU A 315 10.01 14.64 14.16
CA LEU A 315 11.40 15.16 14.16
C LEU A 315 12.36 14.27 14.97
N GLU A 316 11.85 13.36 15.81
CA GLU A 316 12.68 12.32 16.44
C GLU A 316 13.30 11.35 15.40
N LEU A 317 12.81 11.34 14.16
CA LEU A 317 13.48 10.66 13.05
C LEU A 317 14.93 11.13 12.84
N VAL A 318 15.23 12.41 13.13
CA VAL A 318 16.62 12.93 13.07
C VAL A 318 17.50 12.20 14.07
N THR A 319 17.07 12.12 15.33
CA THR A 319 17.81 11.44 16.41
C THR A 319 17.94 9.93 16.12
N ALA A 320 16.87 9.30 15.61
CA ALA A 320 16.89 7.89 15.25
C ALA A 320 17.89 7.61 14.13
N LEU A 321 17.92 8.45 13.09
CA LEU A 321 18.88 8.34 11.99
C LEU A 321 20.31 8.62 12.45
N ASP A 322 20.53 9.65 13.26
CA ASP A 322 21.84 9.97 13.82
C ASP A 322 22.39 8.80 14.64
N THR A 323 21.58 8.23 15.54
CA THR A 323 21.95 7.04 16.33
C THR A 323 22.28 5.84 15.44
N LEU A 324 21.49 5.60 14.38
CA LEU A 324 21.77 4.53 13.43
C LEU A 324 23.09 4.74 12.70
N ILE A 325 23.38 5.95 12.24
CA ILE A 325 24.60 6.30 11.51
C ILE A 325 25.81 6.16 12.41
N GLN A 326 25.77 6.64 13.66
CA GLN A 326 26.85 6.51 14.63
C GLN A 326 27.17 5.04 14.95
N SER A 327 26.21 4.15 14.85
CA SER A 327 26.37 2.71 15.09
C SER A 327 26.38 1.86 13.83
N TRP A 328 26.60 2.46 12.65
CA TRP A 328 26.40 1.85 11.35
C TRP A 328 27.12 0.50 11.19
N ASP A 329 28.42 0.49 11.45
CA ASP A 329 29.29 -0.71 11.27
C ASP A 329 28.82 -1.90 12.14
N ASN A 330 28.25 -1.62 13.30
CA ASN A 330 27.81 -2.65 14.25
C ASN A 330 26.38 -3.14 13.99
N ASN A 331 25.48 -2.27 13.50
CA ASN A 331 24.05 -2.54 13.49
C ASN A 331 23.43 -2.63 12.10
N ALA A 332 23.95 -1.95 11.09
CA ALA A 332 23.31 -1.86 9.77
C ALA A 332 23.06 -3.24 9.14
N CYS A 333 24.08 -4.08 9.07
CA CYS A 333 23.97 -5.43 8.49
C CYS A 333 22.94 -6.30 9.25
N LYS A 334 22.91 -6.20 10.58
CA LYS A 334 21.98 -6.94 11.42
C LYS A 334 20.52 -6.49 11.18
N LEU A 335 20.26 -5.19 11.19
CA LEU A 335 18.93 -4.61 10.97
C LEU A 335 18.42 -4.90 9.56
N SER A 336 19.27 -4.73 8.53
CA SER A 336 18.93 -5.04 7.14
C SER A 336 18.51 -6.51 6.96
N LYS A 337 19.28 -7.45 7.51
CA LYS A 337 18.95 -8.88 7.46
C LYS A 337 17.66 -9.19 8.24
N ALA A 338 17.49 -8.60 9.42
CA ALA A 338 16.28 -8.79 10.22
C ALA A 338 15.04 -8.23 9.53
N ALA A 339 15.14 -7.05 8.91
CA ALA A 339 14.06 -6.44 8.14
C ALA A 339 13.59 -7.37 7.00
N ARG A 340 14.53 -7.90 6.21
CA ARG A 340 14.21 -8.83 5.13
C ARG A 340 13.61 -10.13 5.66
N ALA A 341 14.22 -10.76 6.67
CA ALA A 341 13.73 -11.99 7.28
C ALA A 341 12.30 -11.83 7.83
N ARG A 342 12.00 -10.69 8.45
CA ARG A 342 10.66 -10.36 8.95
C ARG A 342 9.62 -10.38 7.84
N VAL A 343 9.94 -9.79 6.69
CA VAL A 343 9.02 -9.74 5.54
C VAL A 343 8.85 -11.12 4.92
N GLU A 344 9.93 -11.89 4.78
CA GLU A 344 9.86 -13.26 4.26
C GLU A 344 9.01 -14.18 5.15
N ASP A 345 9.09 -14.03 6.47
CA ASP A 345 8.34 -14.85 7.44
C ASP A 345 6.86 -14.47 7.53
N LYS A 346 6.53 -13.17 7.60
CA LYS A 346 5.18 -12.71 7.99
C LYS A 346 4.41 -11.97 6.91
N PHE A 347 5.08 -11.43 5.91
CA PHE A 347 4.48 -10.52 4.93
C PHE A 347 4.73 -10.98 3.49
N SER A 348 4.80 -12.29 3.26
CA SER A 348 4.95 -12.83 1.90
C SER A 348 3.63 -12.75 1.13
N LEU A 349 3.72 -12.37 -0.15
CA LEU A 349 2.56 -12.32 -1.03
C LEU A 349 1.90 -13.69 -1.20
N THR A 350 2.69 -14.77 -1.20
CA THR A 350 2.19 -16.15 -1.29
C THR A 350 1.29 -16.51 -0.11
N ALA A 351 1.66 -16.11 1.11
CA ALA A 351 0.84 -16.35 2.29
C ALA A 351 -0.47 -15.53 2.24
N MET A 352 -0.40 -14.27 1.78
CA MET A 352 -1.57 -13.43 1.57
C MET A 352 -2.53 -14.05 0.53
N VAL A 353 -2.02 -14.48 -0.62
CA VAL A 353 -2.82 -15.12 -1.68
C VAL A 353 -3.52 -16.37 -1.17
N LYS A 354 -2.79 -17.26 -0.49
CA LYS A 354 -3.38 -18.46 0.10
C LYS A 354 -4.51 -18.13 1.08
N ALA A 355 -4.32 -17.16 1.95
CA ALA A 355 -5.36 -16.74 2.90
C ALA A 355 -6.59 -16.15 2.20
N LEU A 356 -6.43 -15.47 1.05
CA LEU A 356 -7.53 -14.98 0.24
C LEU A 356 -8.26 -16.14 -0.47
N GLU A 357 -7.55 -17.14 -0.97
CA GLU A 357 -8.14 -18.35 -1.57
C GLU A 357 -8.98 -19.11 -0.54
N ASP A 358 -8.47 -19.30 0.68
CA ASP A 358 -9.23 -19.91 1.77
C ASP A 358 -10.53 -19.14 2.07
N VAL A 359 -10.50 -17.82 2.00
CA VAL A 359 -11.71 -16.97 2.15
C VAL A 359 -12.69 -17.17 0.99
N TYR A 360 -12.21 -17.24 -0.25
CA TYR A 360 -13.09 -17.47 -1.40
C TYR A 360 -13.77 -18.85 -1.32
N GLU A 361 -13.04 -19.88 -0.94
CA GLU A 361 -13.60 -21.22 -0.75
C GLU A 361 -14.64 -21.27 0.37
N GLU A 362 -14.38 -20.58 1.49
CA GLU A 362 -15.31 -20.50 2.62
C GLU A 362 -16.64 -19.83 2.24
N VAL A 363 -16.55 -18.73 1.50
CA VAL A 363 -17.73 -17.94 1.11
C VAL A 363 -18.56 -18.60 0.01
N CYS A 364 -17.99 -19.51 -0.78
CA CYS A 364 -18.70 -20.30 -1.79
C CYS A 364 -19.43 -21.54 -1.24
N LYS A 365 -19.13 -21.96 -0.03
CA LYS A 365 -19.81 -23.07 0.68
C LYS A 365 -21.10 -22.62 1.32
#